data_70d78f1c378836922875305a4c4e1323
#
_entry.id   70d78f1c378836922875305a4c4e1323
#
_cell.length_a   1.000
_cell.length_b   1.000
_cell.length_c   1.000
_cell.angle_alpha   90.00
_cell.angle_beta   90.00
_cell.angle_gamma   90.00
#
_symmetry.space_group_name_H-M   'P 1'
#
loop_
_entity.id
_entity.type
_entity.pdbx_description
1 polymer ?
#
loop_
_entity_poly.entity_id
_entity_poly.type
_entity_poly.pdbx_seq_one_letter_code
_entity_poly.pdbx_strand_id
1 'polypeptide(L)'
;MQKALLQNLQMPKPQLRGEACLKVLEEKKVSFSPLGNMKDKEPCGIENAVRIEGFSNTELSGPLTLSCMTALSLASWLEDIGAKQVTHMGSYNCRTIRGSSIMSQHSFGAAVDIASINGASLKSDWQDEGEKGEYLRNSAKAACEYFSNVLTPDYNAAHHDHFHLDHGLRLTCPRKPKKQHYRLAKP
;
A
#
# COMPACT_ATOMS: atom_id res chain seq x y z
N MET A 1 -24.59 33.28 19.16
CA MET A 1 -24.25 32.69 17.86
C MET A 1 -23.01 31.81 18.02
N GLN A 2 -23.21 30.53 18.33
CA GLN A 2 -22.14 29.53 18.46
C GLN A 2 -21.99 28.82 17.12
N LYS A 3 -20.92 29.11 16.37
CA LYS A 3 -20.51 28.30 15.23
C LYS A 3 -19.90 27.01 15.79
N ALA A 4 -20.66 25.92 15.66
CA ALA A 4 -20.15 24.59 15.95
C ALA A 4 -18.96 24.26 15.04
N LEU A 5 -17.80 24.04 15.65
CA LEU A 5 -16.66 23.40 15.02
C LEU A 5 -17.05 21.95 14.73
N LEU A 6 -17.49 21.66 13.53
CA LEU A 6 -17.53 20.29 13.02
C LEU A 6 -16.08 19.87 12.73
N GLN A 7 -15.42 19.37 13.74
CA GLN A 7 -14.19 18.58 13.55
C GLN A 7 -14.60 17.35 12.72
N ASN A 8 -14.05 17.24 11.53
CA ASN A 8 -14.09 16.03 10.70
C ASN A 8 -13.39 14.90 11.49
N LEU A 9 -14.16 14.23 12.34
CA LEU A 9 -13.83 12.89 12.80
C LEU A 9 -13.91 12.00 11.56
N GLN A 10 -12.75 11.72 11.00
CA GLN A 10 -12.60 10.77 9.93
C GLN A 10 -12.94 9.39 10.52
N MET A 11 -14.24 9.04 10.45
CA MET A 11 -14.70 7.72 10.83
C MET A 11 -13.93 6.69 10.03
N PRO A 12 -13.36 5.65 10.66
CA PRO A 12 -12.73 4.58 9.90
C PRO A 12 -13.75 4.07 8.88
N LYS A 13 -13.35 4.02 7.61
CA LYS A 13 -14.21 3.50 6.53
C LYS A 13 -14.72 2.13 6.97
N PRO A 14 -16.03 1.84 6.87
CA PRO A 14 -16.56 0.55 7.27
C PRO A 14 -15.80 -0.55 6.52
N GLN A 15 -15.21 -1.49 7.27
CA GLN A 15 -14.49 -2.61 6.68
C GLN A 15 -15.50 -3.52 6.00
N LEU A 16 -15.46 -3.56 4.68
CA LEU A 16 -16.19 -4.55 3.90
C LEU A 16 -15.61 -5.94 4.19
N ARG A 17 -16.43 -6.90 4.57
CA ARG A 17 -15.98 -8.26 4.87
C ARG A 17 -16.71 -9.27 4.00
N GLY A 18 -16.07 -10.41 3.74
CA GLY A 18 -16.66 -11.52 3.04
C GLY A 18 -17.17 -11.15 1.64
N GLU A 19 -18.39 -11.59 1.34
CA GLU A 19 -19.02 -11.42 0.01
C GLU A 19 -19.13 -9.96 -0.45
N ALA A 20 -19.37 -9.02 0.46
CA ALA A 20 -19.47 -7.60 0.12
C ALA A 20 -18.14 -7.07 -0.44
N CYS A 21 -16.99 -7.51 0.11
CA CYS A 21 -15.68 -7.14 -0.41
C CYS A 21 -15.42 -7.76 -1.79
N LEU A 22 -15.74 -9.04 -1.97
CA LEU A 22 -15.57 -9.73 -3.27
C LEU A 22 -16.38 -9.03 -4.37
N LYS A 23 -17.62 -8.66 -4.08
CA LYS A 23 -18.48 -7.94 -5.02
C LYS A 23 -17.85 -6.60 -5.46
N VAL A 24 -17.24 -5.84 -4.55
CA VAL A 24 -16.56 -4.59 -4.92
C VAL A 24 -15.31 -4.84 -5.78
N LEU A 25 -14.56 -5.93 -5.56
CA LEU A 25 -13.47 -6.32 -6.45
C LEU A 25 -13.97 -6.66 -7.86
N GLU A 26 -15.12 -7.36 -7.98
CA GLU A 26 -15.78 -7.65 -9.27
C GLU A 26 -16.19 -6.36 -9.97
N GLU A 27 -16.86 -5.43 -9.27
CA GLU A 27 -17.26 -4.11 -9.79
C GLU A 27 -16.06 -3.31 -10.31
N LYS A 28 -14.90 -3.42 -9.62
CA LYS A 28 -13.64 -2.82 -10.05
C LYS A 28 -12.93 -3.60 -11.15
N LYS A 29 -13.51 -4.71 -11.65
CA LYS A 29 -12.94 -5.57 -12.69
C LYS A 29 -11.55 -6.09 -12.33
N VAL A 30 -11.33 -6.41 -11.07
CA VAL A 30 -10.13 -7.10 -10.63
C VAL A 30 -10.21 -8.57 -11.06
N SER A 31 -9.14 -9.09 -11.65
CA SER A 31 -9.03 -10.53 -11.94
C SER A 31 -8.54 -11.26 -10.70
N PHE A 32 -9.39 -12.06 -10.07
CA PHE A 32 -9.06 -12.76 -8.84
C PHE A 32 -9.78 -14.08 -8.66
N SER A 33 -9.25 -14.92 -7.77
CA SER A 33 -9.89 -16.13 -7.28
C SER A 33 -10.06 -16.03 -5.75
N PRO A 34 -11.27 -16.21 -5.20
CA PRO A 34 -11.48 -16.25 -3.76
C PRO A 34 -10.87 -17.53 -3.18
N LEU A 35 -10.11 -17.38 -2.10
CA LEU A 35 -9.49 -18.50 -1.36
C LEU A 35 -10.19 -18.78 -0.02
N GLY A 36 -11.15 -17.93 0.37
CA GLY A 36 -11.81 -18.04 1.66
C GLY A 36 -10.88 -17.72 2.83
N ASN A 37 -11.06 -18.41 3.96
CA ASN A 37 -10.18 -18.23 5.11
C ASN A 37 -8.98 -19.18 4.98
N MET A 38 -7.82 -18.63 4.63
CA MET A 38 -6.56 -19.35 4.62
C MET A 38 -6.05 -19.56 6.04
N LYS A 39 -5.74 -20.79 6.39
CA LYS A 39 -5.03 -21.16 7.62
C LYS A 39 -3.62 -21.61 7.27
N ASP A 40 -2.65 -21.16 8.03
CA ASP A 40 -1.27 -21.59 7.97
C ASP A 40 -0.85 -21.96 9.43
N LYS A 41 0.44 -22.16 9.68
CA LYS A 41 0.92 -22.36 11.05
C LYS A 41 0.60 -21.12 11.89
N GLU A 42 0.13 -21.34 13.10
CA GLU A 42 -0.16 -20.25 14.04
C GLU A 42 1.06 -19.33 14.27
N PRO A 43 0.88 -18.00 14.30
CA PRO A 43 -0.39 -17.28 14.23
C PRO A 43 -0.76 -16.76 12.81
N CYS A 44 -0.19 -17.32 11.74
CA CYS A 44 -0.37 -16.87 10.37
C CYS A 44 -1.71 -17.33 9.78
N GLY A 45 -2.23 -16.55 8.87
CA GLY A 45 -3.45 -16.86 8.12
C GLY A 45 -4.08 -15.60 7.55
N ILE A 46 -5.03 -15.77 6.65
CA ILE A 46 -5.72 -14.65 6.02
C ILE A 46 -7.22 -14.89 6.08
N GLU A 47 -7.96 -13.99 6.71
CA GLU A 47 -9.41 -13.96 6.59
C GLU A 47 -9.83 -13.38 5.24
N ASN A 48 -10.79 -14.03 4.57
CA ASN A 48 -11.29 -13.63 3.25
C ASN A 48 -10.13 -13.41 2.26
N ALA A 49 -9.26 -14.40 2.15
CA ALA A 49 -8.13 -14.38 1.23
C ALA A 49 -8.58 -14.40 -0.23
N VAL A 50 -7.85 -13.67 -1.06
CA VAL A 50 -8.00 -13.66 -2.51
C VAL A 50 -6.64 -13.82 -3.17
N ARG A 51 -6.62 -14.54 -4.30
CA ARG A 51 -5.48 -14.56 -5.22
C ARG A 51 -5.77 -13.59 -6.35
N ILE A 52 -4.98 -12.55 -6.46
CA ILE A 52 -5.08 -11.53 -7.49
C ILE A 52 -4.17 -11.92 -8.65
N GLU A 53 -4.74 -11.96 -9.86
CA GLU A 53 -4.01 -12.21 -11.10
C GLU A 53 -3.73 -10.90 -11.87
N GLY A 54 -4.53 -9.86 -11.66
CA GLY A 54 -4.36 -8.54 -12.27
C GLY A 54 -5.47 -7.57 -11.90
N PHE A 55 -5.27 -6.31 -12.22
CA PHE A 55 -6.25 -5.24 -12.05
C PHE A 55 -6.70 -4.74 -13.44
N SER A 56 -7.89 -4.14 -13.53
CA SER A 56 -8.55 -3.76 -14.76
C SER A 56 -7.64 -3.11 -15.82
N ASN A 57 -6.73 -2.24 -15.39
CA ASN A 57 -5.84 -1.46 -16.27
C ASN A 57 -4.37 -1.56 -15.87
N THR A 58 -4.03 -2.52 -14.99
CA THR A 58 -2.68 -2.66 -14.44
C THR A 58 -2.20 -4.10 -14.53
N GLU A 59 -1.09 -4.31 -15.24
CA GLU A 59 -0.39 -5.58 -15.29
C GLU A 59 0.47 -5.76 -14.03
N LEU A 60 0.45 -6.97 -13.46
CA LEU A 60 1.30 -7.37 -12.34
C LEU A 60 2.44 -8.25 -12.85
N SER A 61 3.60 -8.18 -12.21
CA SER A 61 4.74 -9.08 -12.47
C SER A 61 4.47 -10.54 -12.08
N GLY A 62 3.38 -10.80 -11.40
CA GLY A 62 2.91 -12.13 -10.99
C GLY A 62 1.72 -12.02 -10.03
N PRO A 63 1.14 -13.16 -9.61
CA PRO A 63 -0.03 -13.14 -8.74
C PRO A 63 0.32 -12.72 -7.30
N LEU A 64 -0.66 -12.09 -6.62
CA LEU A 64 -0.59 -11.71 -5.22
C LEU A 64 -1.61 -12.51 -4.40
N THR A 65 -1.24 -12.90 -3.17
CA THR A 65 -2.17 -13.48 -2.19
C THR A 65 -2.36 -12.46 -1.07
N LEU A 66 -3.57 -11.94 -0.94
CA LEU A 66 -3.90 -10.83 -0.04
C LEU A 66 -5.22 -11.10 0.70
N SER A 67 -5.47 -10.40 1.79
CA SER A 67 -6.83 -10.25 2.27
C SER A 67 -7.64 -9.44 1.25
N CYS A 68 -8.94 -9.70 1.16
CA CYS A 68 -9.79 -8.97 0.23
C CYS A 68 -9.72 -7.45 0.45
N MET A 69 -9.64 -7.00 1.69
CA MET A 69 -9.50 -5.57 2.01
C MET A 69 -8.19 -4.96 1.49
N THR A 70 -7.07 -5.68 1.65
CA THR A 70 -5.78 -5.21 1.13
C THR A 70 -5.79 -5.16 -0.39
N ALA A 71 -6.41 -6.15 -1.04
CA ALA A 71 -6.58 -6.18 -2.49
C ALA A 71 -7.42 -4.98 -2.98
N LEU A 72 -8.50 -4.63 -2.26
CA LEU A 72 -9.35 -3.49 -2.57
C LEU A 72 -8.62 -2.16 -2.41
N SER A 73 -7.84 -2.00 -1.34
CA SER A 73 -6.99 -0.82 -1.12
C SER A 73 -5.96 -0.67 -2.23
N LEU A 74 -5.31 -1.78 -2.62
CA LEU A 74 -4.34 -1.81 -3.71
C LEU A 74 -4.98 -1.44 -5.04
N ALA A 75 -6.13 -2.03 -5.39
CA ALA A 75 -6.88 -1.71 -6.61
C ALA A 75 -7.23 -0.22 -6.70
N SER A 76 -7.73 0.36 -5.60
CA SER A 76 -8.13 1.76 -5.56
C SER A 76 -6.94 2.71 -5.66
N TRP A 77 -5.82 2.39 -5.00
CA TRP A 77 -4.60 3.17 -5.10
C TRP A 77 -3.99 3.13 -6.50
N LEU A 78 -3.89 1.93 -7.12
CA LEU A 78 -3.34 1.77 -8.47
C LEU A 78 -4.17 2.52 -9.52
N GLU A 79 -5.50 2.54 -9.36
CA GLU A 79 -6.40 3.33 -10.20
C GLU A 79 -6.15 4.83 -10.03
N ASP A 80 -6.04 5.31 -8.78
CA ASP A 80 -5.83 6.72 -8.45
C ASP A 80 -4.52 7.28 -9.02
N ILE A 81 -3.43 6.50 -8.96
CA ILE A 81 -2.12 6.91 -9.51
C ILE A 81 -1.94 6.62 -11.01
N GLY A 82 -2.94 6.06 -11.68
CA GLY A 82 -2.89 5.71 -13.09
C GLY A 82 -1.85 4.65 -13.44
N ALA A 83 -1.64 3.66 -12.55
CA ALA A 83 -0.70 2.58 -12.77
C ALA A 83 -1.12 1.70 -13.95
N LYS A 84 -0.16 1.38 -14.84
CA LYS A 84 -0.34 0.47 -15.98
C LYS A 84 0.45 -0.81 -15.81
N GLN A 85 1.57 -0.75 -15.11
CA GLN A 85 2.44 -1.87 -14.84
C GLN A 85 3.02 -1.75 -13.44
N VAL A 86 3.01 -2.87 -12.69
CA VAL A 86 3.57 -2.96 -11.34
C VAL A 86 4.44 -4.19 -11.23
N THR A 87 5.67 -4.00 -10.77
CA THR A 87 6.53 -5.08 -10.29
C THR A 87 6.48 -5.10 -8.77
N HIS A 88 6.09 -6.24 -8.21
CA HIS A 88 6.05 -6.42 -6.76
C HIS A 88 7.11 -7.43 -6.29
N MET A 89 7.47 -7.36 -5.01
CA MET A 89 8.43 -8.27 -4.37
C MET A 89 7.73 -9.32 -3.50
N GLY A 90 6.41 -9.23 -3.39
CA GLY A 90 5.60 -10.23 -2.69
C GLY A 90 4.45 -9.64 -1.89
N SER A 91 3.64 -10.57 -1.34
CA SER A 91 2.49 -10.28 -0.50
C SER A 91 2.46 -11.20 0.73
N TYR A 92 1.73 -12.32 0.70
CA TYR A 92 1.67 -13.24 1.82
C TYR A 92 3.01 -13.94 2.10
N ASN A 93 3.45 -13.85 3.35
CA ASN A 93 4.63 -14.56 3.85
C ASN A 93 4.55 -14.70 5.37
N CYS A 94 4.41 -15.95 5.85
CA CYS A 94 4.33 -16.24 7.27
C CYS A 94 5.70 -16.10 7.96
N ARG A 95 5.98 -14.93 8.49
CA ARG A 95 7.23 -14.60 9.18
C ARG A 95 7.09 -13.46 10.19
N THR A 96 8.03 -13.37 11.11
CA THR A 96 8.20 -12.19 11.95
C THR A 96 8.91 -11.05 11.19
N ILE A 97 8.80 -9.84 11.70
CA ILE A 97 9.65 -8.72 11.28
C ILE A 97 11.09 -9.05 11.66
N ARG A 98 12.03 -8.82 10.73
CA ARG A 98 13.46 -9.13 10.96
C ARG A 98 13.97 -8.49 12.25
N GLY A 99 14.58 -9.29 13.11
CA GLY A 99 15.13 -8.84 14.41
C GLY A 99 14.08 -8.59 15.49
N SER A 100 12.85 -9.12 15.33
CA SER A 100 11.74 -8.91 16.25
C SER A 100 10.95 -10.22 16.43
N SER A 101 10.20 -10.33 17.54
CA SER A 101 9.20 -11.37 17.76
C SER A 101 7.81 -10.98 17.22
N ILE A 102 7.66 -9.77 16.66
CA ILE A 102 6.38 -9.25 16.14
C ILE A 102 6.14 -9.86 14.76
N MET A 103 4.92 -10.37 14.53
CA MET A 103 4.51 -10.87 13.22
C MET A 103 4.44 -9.73 12.19
N SER A 104 4.95 -10.01 10.99
CA SER A 104 4.81 -9.10 9.84
C SER A 104 3.35 -9.03 9.37
N GLN A 105 2.93 -7.90 8.85
CA GLN A 105 1.61 -7.75 8.21
C GLN A 105 1.44 -8.64 6.97
N HIS A 106 2.54 -9.03 6.33
CA HIS A 106 2.53 -10.07 5.29
C HIS A 106 1.96 -11.40 5.77
N SER A 107 2.14 -11.75 7.04
CA SER A 107 1.63 -12.99 7.65
C SER A 107 0.11 -13.08 7.73
N PHE A 108 -0.56 -11.96 7.51
CA PHE A 108 -2.02 -11.83 7.55
C PHE A 108 -2.62 -11.38 6.21
N GLY A 109 -1.81 -11.40 5.13
CA GLY A 109 -2.22 -10.89 3.82
C GLY A 109 -2.57 -9.40 3.84
N ALA A 110 -2.09 -8.67 4.85
CA ALA A 110 -2.39 -7.27 5.08
C ALA A 110 -1.28 -6.32 4.57
N ALA A 111 -0.31 -6.84 3.82
CA ALA A 111 0.79 -6.05 3.26
C ALA A 111 1.16 -6.49 1.84
N VAL A 112 1.75 -5.54 1.08
CA VAL A 112 2.34 -5.76 -0.24
C VAL A 112 3.61 -4.92 -0.40
N ASP A 113 4.63 -5.51 -1.05
CA ASP A 113 5.90 -4.85 -1.36
C ASP A 113 5.96 -4.54 -2.86
N ILE A 114 6.09 -3.26 -3.24
CA ILE A 114 6.11 -2.76 -4.63
C ILE A 114 7.51 -2.27 -4.98
N ALA A 115 8.12 -2.84 -6.02
CA ALA A 115 9.47 -2.51 -6.46
C ALA A 115 9.51 -1.47 -7.60
N SER A 116 8.52 -1.48 -8.49
CA SER A 116 8.44 -0.48 -9.57
C SER A 116 6.99 -0.26 -10.03
N ILE A 117 6.73 0.93 -10.59
CA ILE A 117 5.44 1.33 -11.14
C ILE A 117 5.70 2.06 -12.45
N ASN A 118 5.05 1.62 -13.55
CA ASN A 118 5.14 2.24 -14.88
C ASN A 118 6.61 2.41 -15.36
N GLY A 119 7.47 1.44 -15.04
CA GLY A 119 8.90 1.48 -15.38
C GLY A 119 9.75 2.42 -14.53
N ALA A 120 9.18 3.08 -13.51
CA ALA A 120 9.93 3.80 -12.48
C ALA A 120 10.27 2.85 -11.32
N SER A 121 11.56 2.66 -11.03
CA SER A 121 12.07 1.74 -10.01
C SER A 121 12.34 2.45 -8.69
N LEU A 122 11.83 1.89 -7.59
CA LEU A 122 12.07 2.44 -6.25
C LEU A 122 13.56 2.43 -5.90
N LYS A 123 14.31 1.47 -6.43
CA LYS A 123 15.73 1.31 -6.16
C LYS A 123 16.59 2.38 -6.82
N SER A 124 16.30 2.72 -8.08
CA SER A 124 17.14 3.64 -8.87
C SER A 124 16.54 5.02 -9.03
N ASP A 125 15.21 5.15 -9.08
CA ASP A 125 14.57 6.40 -9.47
C ASP A 125 13.93 7.14 -8.27
N TRP A 126 13.95 6.56 -7.06
CA TRP A 126 13.36 7.21 -5.87
C TRP A 126 13.95 8.58 -5.56
N GLN A 127 15.28 8.72 -5.69
CA GLN A 127 16.01 9.96 -5.44
C GLN A 127 16.15 10.84 -6.69
N ASP A 128 15.65 10.38 -7.85
CA ASP A 128 15.65 11.19 -9.07
C ASP A 128 14.80 12.45 -8.88
N GLU A 129 15.33 13.61 -9.27
CA GLU A 129 14.61 14.88 -9.25
C GLU A 129 13.67 15.07 -10.46
N GLY A 130 13.79 14.19 -11.48
CA GLY A 130 12.97 14.20 -12.68
C GLY A 130 11.60 13.54 -12.49
N GLU A 131 10.91 13.34 -13.62
CA GLU A 131 9.51 12.88 -13.68
C GLU A 131 9.28 11.54 -12.98
N LYS A 132 10.21 10.58 -13.08
CA LYS A 132 10.07 9.26 -12.46
C LYS A 132 10.08 9.34 -10.95
N GLY A 133 11.04 10.06 -10.37
CA GLY A 133 11.14 10.21 -8.93
C GLY A 133 9.97 11.04 -8.37
N GLU A 134 9.54 12.09 -9.08
CA GLU A 134 8.36 12.86 -8.70
C GLU A 134 7.10 11.98 -8.71
N TYR A 135 6.89 11.18 -9.76
CA TYR A 135 5.79 10.24 -9.86
C TYR A 135 5.78 9.25 -8.68
N LEU A 136 6.93 8.65 -8.35
CA LEU A 136 7.04 7.72 -7.22
C LEU A 136 6.72 8.40 -5.88
N ARG A 137 7.25 9.60 -5.63
CA ARG A 137 6.97 10.34 -4.39
C ARG A 137 5.51 10.78 -4.28
N ASN A 138 4.87 11.13 -5.38
CA ASN A 138 3.44 11.45 -5.40
C ASN A 138 2.59 10.17 -5.21
N SER A 139 2.99 9.04 -5.79
CA SER A 139 2.35 7.73 -5.57
C SER A 139 2.41 7.31 -4.10
N ALA A 140 3.56 7.52 -3.42
CA ALA A 140 3.69 7.25 -1.98
C ALA A 140 2.76 8.13 -1.13
N LYS A 141 2.59 9.41 -1.47
CA LYS A 141 1.65 10.30 -0.78
C LYS A 141 0.20 9.86 -0.98
N ALA A 142 -0.17 9.49 -2.21
CA ALA A 142 -1.51 8.98 -2.52
C ALA A 142 -1.80 7.67 -1.77
N ALA A 143 -0.81 6.78 -1.60
CA ALA A 143 -0.97 5.53 -0.87
C ALA A 143 -1.46 5.72 0.58
N CYS A 144 -1.18 6.87 1.21
CA CYS A 144 -1.63 7.19 2.56
C CYS A 144 -3.16 7.31 2.73
N GLU A 145 -3.90 7.48 1.63
CA GLU A 145 -5.36 7.48 1.65
C GLU A 145 -5.93 6.05 1.68
N TYR A 146 -5.11 5.05 1.36
CA TYR A 146 -5.54 3.67 1.18
C TYR A 146 -4.92 2.71 2.19
N PHE A 147 -3.74 3.01 2.73
CA PHE A 147 -2.98 2.17 3.66
C PHE A 147 -2.66 2.92 4.96
N SER A 148 -2.59 2.19 6.06
CA SER A 148 -2.21 2.74 7.36
C SER A 148 -0.72 3.06 7.44
N ASN A 149 0.10 2.24 6.79
CA ASN A 149 1.54 2.41 6.74
C ASN A 149 2.02 2.41 5.30
N VAL A 150 2.84 3.41 4.98
CA VAL A 150 3.53 3.57 3.70
C VAL A 150 5.01 3.76 4.00
N LEU A 151 5.79 2.67 3.96
CA LEU A 151 7.23 2.72 4.16
C LEU A 151 7.91 2.88 2.81
N THR A 152 8.70 3.94 2.67
CA THR A 152 9.40 4.31 1.43
C THR A 152 10.88 3.99 1.54
N PRO A 153 11.67 4.11 0.46
CA PRO A 153 13.11 3.98 0.51
C PRO A 153 13.83 4.85 1.56
N ASP A 154 13.23 5.96 1.97
CA ASP A 154 13.77 6.84 3.01
C ASP A 154 13.49 6.35 4.43
N TYR A 155 12.68 5.29 4.61
CA TYR A 155 12.30 4.83 5.94
C TYR A 155 13.45 4.16 6.68
N ASN A 156 14.10 3.17 6.06
CA ASN A 156 15.30 2.50 6.56
C ASN A 156 15.93 1.62 5.47
N ALA A 157 17.12 1.06 5.74
CA ALA A 157 17.86 0.26 4.80
C ALA A 157 17.13 -1.02 4.32
N ALA A 158 16.18 -1.55 5.08
CA ALA A 158 15.42 -2.73 4.68
C ALA A 158 14.37 -2.42 3.59
N HIS A 159 14.01 -1.14 3.41
CA HIS A 159 13.01 -0.67 2.44
C HIS A 159 13.64 0.14 1.30
N HIS A 160 14.98 0.10 1.14
CA HIS A 160 15.73 0.96 0.20
C HIS A 160 15.34 0.80 -1.28
N ASP A 161 14.64 -0.26 -1.63
CA ASP A 161 14.34 -0.64 -3.02
C ASP A 161 12.85 -0.94 -3.30
N HIS A 162 11.96 -0.67 -2.34
CA HIS A 162 10.52 -0.90 -2.49
C HIS A 162 9.67 -0.02 -1.59
N PHE A 163 8.38 0.10 -1.93
CA PHE A 163 7.36 0.49 -0.97
C PHE A 163 6.86 -0.74 -0.22
N HIS A 164 6.80 -0.66 1.10
CA HIS A 164 5.99 -1.56 1.90
C HIS A 164 4.69 -0.86 2.30
N LEU A 165 3.56 -1.40 1.85
CA LEU A 165 2.23 -0.85 2.07
C LEU A 165 1.44 -1.82 2.94
N ASP A 166 0.92 -1.37 4.10
CA ASP A 166 0.21 -2.25 5.01
C ASP A 166 -0.95 -1.60 5.79
N HIS A 167 -1.76 -2.43 6.44
CA HIS A 167 -2.88 -2.06 7.31
C HIS A 167 -2.61 -2.28 8.81
N GLY A 168 -1.34 -2.26 9.23
CA GLY A 168 -0.97 -2.37 10.65
C GLY A 168 -1.41 -1.18 11.48
N LEU A 169 -1.23 -1.31 12.81
CA LEU A 169 -1.72 -0.32 13.79
C LEU A 169 -0.94 1.01 13.80
N ARG A 170 0.25 1.04 13.23
CA ARG A 170 1.04 2.28 13.13
C ARG A 170 0.49 3.12 11.98
N LEU A 171 0.47 4.44 12.17
CA LEU A 171 0.12 5.39 11.12
C LEU A 171 1.42 6.04 10.61
N THR A 172 2.05 5.39 9.64
CA THR A 172 3.32 5.85 9.07
C THR A 172 3.10 6.26 7.62
N CYS A 173 3.08 7.57 7.39
CA CYS A 173 3.00 8.13 6.04
C CYS A 173 4.20 9.03 5.76
N PRO A 174 4.68 9.12 4.49
CA PRO A 174 5.73 10.07 4.12
C PRO A 174 5.35 11.48 4.55
N ARG A 175 6.14 12.10 5.38
CA ARG A 175 5.90 13.49 5.81
C ARG A 175 6.05 14.39 4.59
N LYS A 176 5.17 15.41 4.45
CA LYS A 176 5.40 16.50 3.50
C LYS A 176 6.82 17.03 3.76
N PRO A 177 7.67 17.23 2.73
CA PRO A 177 8.98 17.83 2.93
C PRO A 177 8.77 19.15 3.69
N LYS A 178 9.51 19.34 4.79
CA LYS A 178 9.52 20.63 5.48
C LYS A 178 9.93 21.66 4.43
N LYS A 179 9.10 22.66 4.15
CA LYS A 179 9.49 23.79 3.30
C LYS A 179 10.81 24.30 3.83
N GLN A 180 11.89 24.08 3.08
CA GLN A 180 13.17 24.69 3.36
C GLN A 180 12.95 26.19 3.24
N HIS A 181 12.92 26.90 4.36
CA HIS A 181 12.97 28.36 4.35
C HIS A 181 14.35 28.74 3.81
N TYR A 182 14.44 28.98 2.50
CA TYR A 182 15.55 29.72 1.95
C TYR A 182 15.57 31.08 2.66
N ARG A 183 16.49 31.26 3.59
CA ARG A 183 16.86 32.59 4.06
C ARG A 183 17.47 33.28 2.83
N LEU A 184 16.69 34.16 2.22
CA LEU A 184 17.26 35.13 1.27
C LEU A 184 18.33 35.89 2.05
N ALA A 185 19.59 35.72 1.66
CA ALA A 185 20.67 36.60 2.10
C ALA A 185 20.26 38.02 1.71
N LYS A 186 20.13 38.90 2.70
CA LYS A 186 19.94 40.33 2.44
C LYS A 186 21.22 40.88 1.80
N PRO A 187 21.08 41.82 0.84
CA PRO A 187 22.21 42.46 0.18
C PRO A 187 23.06 43.26 1.14
#